data_8cc3a335f932eb734b8ecccac5a3f761
#
_entry.id   8cc3a335f932eb734b8ecccac5a3f761
#
_cell.length_a   1.000
_cell.length_b   1.000
_cell.length_c   1.000
_cell.angle_alpha   90.00
_cell.angle_beta   90.00
_cell.angle_gamma   90.00
#
_symmetry.space_group_name_H-M   'P 1'
#
loop_
_entity.id
_entity.type
_entity.pdbx_description
1 polymer ?
#
loop_
_entity_poly.entity_id
_entity_poly.type
_entity_poly.pdbx_seq_one_letter_code
_entity_poly.pdbx_strand_id
1 'polypeptide(L)'
;MPGQHTHFDESNEEYLEAIYRLEREGPGVSNSALASELGVAPASVSGMLKKLAVEGFIEHQARGGIALTRKGLETAVRVVRRNRLAEVFLTQILGLPWDEVYEEACRLEHAISSRVEERLVSILGDPKFCPHGHPIPPADLTEPDAVGQPIAQLEVGGKAKLHSVTEQMTELLKYLSDIGLQRGTAIEVVEKAPLGGPITIAYGGRRQAISLDLAKQLTVTEL
;
A
#
# COMPACT_ATOMS: atom_id res chain seq x y z
N MET A 1 33.43 -10.53 -5.23
CA MET A 1 33.28 -9.26 -4.51
C MET A 1 31.86 -9.27 -3.97
N PRO A 2 31.61 -9.29 -2.64
CA PRO A 2 30.26 -9.14 -2.11
C PRO A 2 29.83 -7.70 -2.37
N GLY A 3 28.67 -7.54 -3.04
CA GLY A 3 28.11 -6.24 -3.36
C GLY A 3 27.83 -5.45 -2.09
N GLN A 4 28.34 -4.24 -2.05
CA GLN A 4 27.96 -3.24 -1.08
C GLN A 4 26.49 -2.87 -1.36
N HIS A 5 25.55 -3.52 -0.68
CA HIS A 5 24.22 -2.96 -0.45
C HIS A 5 24.46 -1.81 0.54
N THR A 6 24.58 -0.61 0.03
CA THR A 6 24.84 0.57 0.83
C THR A 6 23.51 1.17 1.28
N HIS A 7 23.47 1.71 2.47
CA HIS A 7 22.41 2.59 3.00
C HIS A 7 21.91 3.63 1.97
N PHE A 8 22.63 3.82 0.92
CA PHE A 8 22.36 4.73 -0.18
C PHE A 8 21.24 4.22 -1.11
N ASP A 9 21.12 2.91 -1.30
CA ASP A 9 20.12 2.31 -2.18
C ASP A 9 18.75 2.24 -1.47
N GLU A 10 18.72 1.95 -0.17
CA GLU A 10 17.49 1.91 0.65
C GLU A 10 16.76 3.26 0.63
N SER A 11 17.45 4.37 0.93
CA SER A 11 16.84 5.71 0.88
C SER A 11 16.30 6.07 -0.51
N ASN A 12 16.93 5.66 -1.59
CA ASN A 12 16.40 5.87 -2.93
C ASN A 12 15.13 5.07 -3.16
N GLU A 13 15.12 3.81 -2.74
CA GLU A 13 13.99 2.90 -2.86
C GLU A 13 12.79 3.42 -2.09
N GLU A 14 12.95 3.87 -0.82
CA GLU A 14 11.90 4.48 -0.01
C GLU A 14 11.27 5.71 -0.69
N TYR A 15 12.08 6.59 -1.26
CA TYR A 15 11.56 7.76 -1.97
C TYR A 15 10.82 7.40 -3.24
N LEU A 16 11.32 6.44 -4.01
CA LEU A 16 10.66 5.99 -5.24
C LEU A 16 9.34 5.29 -4.94
N GLU A 17 9.28 4.51 -3.87
CA GLU A 17 8.05 3.89 -3.42
C GLU A 17 7.03 4.93 -2.94
N ALA A 18 7.44 5.92 -2.15
CA ALA A 18 6.56 7.01 -1.72
C ALA A 18 6.02 7.83 -2.91
N ILE A 19 6.86 8.13 -3.91
CA ILE A 19 6.41 8.78 -5.14
C ILE A 19 5.38 7.90 -5.87
N TYR A 20 5.65 6.60 -6.02
CA TYR A 20 4.74 5.65 -6.65
C TYR A 20 3.36 5.61 -5.98
N ARG A 21 3.32 5.61 -4.66
CA ARG A 21 2.07 5.64 -3.88
C ARG A 21 1.29 6.94 -4.11
N LEU A 22 1.96 8.07 -3.97
CA LEU A 22 1.34 9.40 -4.15
C LEU A 22 0.84 9.64 -5.57
N GLU A 23 1.51 9.13 -6.60
CA GLU A 23 1.03 9.22 -7.99
C GLU A 23 -0.31 8.49 -8.20
N ARG A 24 -0.58 7.44 -7.42
CA ARG A 24 -1.85 6.69 -7.47
C ARG A 24 -2.99 7.41 -6.74
N GLU A 25 -2.70 8.31 -5.83
CA GLU A 25 -3.69 9.15 -5.15
C GLU A 25 -4.09 10.38 -5.99
N GLY A 26 -3.21 10.84 -6.89
CA GLY A 26 -3.49 11.97 -7.76
C GLY A 26 -2.29 12.43 -8.59
N PRO A 27 -2.52 13.23 -9.62
CA PRO A 27 -1.46 13.68 -10.51
C PRO A 27 -0.55 14.72 -9.84
N GLY A 28 0.77 14.54 -10.01
CA GLY A 28 1.78 15.52 -9.65
C GLY A 28 2.18 15.49 -8.17
N VAL A 29 3.17 14.66 -7.85
CA VAL A 29 3.71 14.56 -6.49
C VAL A 29 4.46 15.84 -6.12
N SER A 30 4.07 16.46 -5.00
CA SER A 30 4.72 17.66 -4.48
C SER A 30 5.81 17.32 -3.45
N ASN A 31 6.80 18.22 -3.31
CA ASN A 31 7.81 18.11 -2.27
C ASN A 31 7.20 18.05 -0.84
N SER A 32 6.13 18.82 -0.59
CA SER A 32 5.45 18.82 0.71
C SER A 32 4.68 17.51 0.97
N ALA A 33 4.07 16.92 -0.05
CA ALA A 33 3.41 15.62 0.09
C ALA A 33 4.43 14.53 0.45
N LEU A 34 5.58 14.49 -0.27
CA LEU A 34 6.67 13.57 0.05
C LEU A 34 7.27 13.78 1.44
N ALA A 35 7.45 15.04 1.86
CA ALA A 35 7.95 15.35 3.19
C ALA A 35 7.01 14.84 4.29
N SER A 36 5.70 14.97 4.08
CA SER A 36 4.66 14.46 4.98
C SER A 36 4.63 12.94 4.99
N GLU A 37 4.65 12.31 3.82
CA GLU A 37 4.62 10.86 3.66
C GLU A 37 5.81 10.16 4.34
N LEU A 38 7.01 10.69 4.12
CA LEU A 38 8.25 10.13 4.66
C LEU A 38 8.60 10.61 6.08
N GLY A 39 7.85 11.54 6.65
CA GLY A 39 8.15 12.10 7.97
C GLY A 39 9.48 12.86 8.03
N VAL A 40 9.96 13.44 6.92
CA VAL A 40 11.25 14.13 6.82
C VAL A 40 11.11 15.61 6.51
N ALA A 41 12.20 16.38 6.73
CA ALA A 41 12.19 17.81 6.44
C ALA A 41 12.12 18.06 4.90
N PRO A 42 11.36 19.09 4.44
CA PRO A 42 11.27 19.44 3.01
C PRO A 42 12.61 19.71 2.34
N ALA A 43 13.61 20.20 3.09
CA ALA A 43 14.96 20.42 2.59
C ALA A 43 15.67 19.11 2.23
N SER A 44 15.49 18.05 3.03
CA SER A 44 16.00 16.70 2.75
C SER A 44 15.39 16.13 1.49
N VAL A 45 14.05 16.28 1.34
CA VAL A 45 13.33 15.88 0.12
C VAL A 45 13.92 16.57 -1.11
N SER A 46 14.12 17.89 -1.07
CA SER A 46 14.68 18.64 -2.20
C SER A 46 16.07 18.16 -2.63
N GLY A 47 16.90 17.76 -1.67
CA GLY A 47 18.22 17.19 -1.94
C GLY A 47 18.13 15.83 -2.64
N MET A 48 17.26 14.94 -2.12
CA MET A 48 17.06 13.61 -2.69
C MET A 48 16.44 13.67 -4.08
N LEU A 49 15.46 14.53 -4.31
CA LEU A 49 14.83 14.69 -5.62
C LEU A 49 15.82 15.14 -6.71
N LYS A 50 16.74 16.07 -6.37
CA LYS A 50 17.81 16.45 -7.30
C LYS A 50 18.69 15.26 -7.69
N LYS A 51 19.05 14.43 -6.70
CA LYS A 51 19.83 13.22 -6.92
C LYS A 51 19.08 12.22 -7.81
N LEU A 52 17.83 11.90 -7.47
CA LEU A 52 17.01 10.97 -8.24
C LEU A 52 16.76 11.44 -9.68
N ALA A 53 16.63 12.75 -9.89
CA ALA A 53 16.51 13.35 -11.23
C ALA A 53 17.82 13.19 -12.03
N VAL A 54 18.98 13.46 -11.43
CA VAL A 54 20.29 13.26 -12.08
C VAL A 54 20.52 11.79 -12.44
N GLU A 55 20.09 10.88 -11.57
CA GLU A 55 20.20 9.43 -11.79
C GLU A 55 19.12 8.88 -12.75
N GLY A 56 18.19 9.73 -13.18
CA GLY A 56 17.17 9.40 -14.17
C GLY A 56 16.01 8.55 -13.67
N PHE A 57 15.74 8.57 -12.36
CA PHE A 57 14.59 7.87 -11.75
C PHE A 57 13.31 8.70 -11.76
N ILE A 58 13.43 10.01 -11.73
CA ILE A 58 12.29 10.94 -11.73
C ILE A 58 12.47 12.02 -12.77
N GLU A 59 11.36 12.65 -13.15
CA GLU A 59 11.34 13.84 -14.00
C GLU A 59 10.39 14.91 -13.44
N HIS A 60 10.68 16.16 -13.78
CA HIS A 60 9.80 17.27 -13.44
C HIS A 60 8.72 17.45 -14.50
N GLN A 61 7.47 17.55 -14.05
CA GLN A 61 6.34 17.79 -14.95
C GLN A 61 6.14 19.28 -15.24
N ALA A 62 5.69 19.61 -16.46
CA ALA A 62 5.49 20.98 -16.93
C ALA A 62 4.49 21.82 -16.10
N ARG A 63 3.59 21.19 -15.36
CA ARG A 63 2.60 21.86 -14.48
C ARG A 63 2.99 21.92 -13.01
N GLY A 64 4.25 21.64 -12.71
CA GLY A 64 4.76 21.51 -11.35
C GLY A 64 4.39 20.13 -10.75
N GLY A 65 5.37 19.50 -10.14
CA GLY A 65 5.27 18.15 -9.61
C GLY A 65 6.36 17.26 -10.14
N ILE A 66 6.41 16.07 -9.58
CA ILE A 66 7.41 15.05 -9.86
C ILE A 66 6.67 13.83 -10.40
N ALA A 67 7.28 13.14 -11.36
CA ALA A 67 6.81 11.85 -11.83
C ALA A 67 7.97 10.86 -11.91
N LEU A 68 7.66 9.57 -11.74
CA LEU A 68 8.60 8.50 -11.98
C LEU A 68 8.88 8.36 -13.49
N THR A 69 10.15 8.19 -13.83
CA THR A 69 10.51 7.69 -15.16
C THR A 69 10.20 6.18 -15.22
N ARG A 70 10.31 5.58 -16.41
CA ARG A 70 10.22 4.11 -16.53
C ARG A 70 11.19 3.39 -15.60
N LYS A 71 12.44 3.85 -15.47
CA LYS A 71 13.45 3.30 -14.55
C LYS A 71 13.02 3.44 -13.10
N GLY A 72 12.47 4.60 -12.73
CA GLY A 72 11.95 4.85 -11.38
C GLY A 72 10.77 3.94 -11.06
N LEU A 73 9.82 3.82 -11.98
CA LEU A 73 8.64 2.97 -11.84
C LEU A 73 9.02 1.49 -11.65
N GLU A 74 9.89 0.95 -12.52
CA GLU A 74 10.35 -0.44 -12.40
C GLU A 74 11.04 -0.71 -11.05
N THR A 75 11.77 0.29 -10.52
CA THR A 75 12.42 0.17 -9.20
C THR A 75 11.39 0.20 -8.07
N ALA A 76 10.48 1.18 -8.08
CA ALA A 76 9.42 1.30 -7.07
C ALA A 76 8.51 0.06 -7.04
N VAL A 77 8.06 -0.41 -8.19
CA VAL A 77 7.21 -1.61 -8.30
C VAL A 77 7.91 -2.86 -7.77
N ARG A 78 9.24 -2.95 -7.95
CA ARG A 78 10.03 -4.06 -7.37
C ARG A 78 10.07 -4.01 -5.85
N VAL A 79 10.24 -2.83 -5.26
CA VAL A 79 10.21 -2.64 -3.80
C VAL A 79 8.84 -3.04 -3.26
N VAL A 80 7.77 -2.50 -3.83
CA VAL A 80 6.39 -2.85 -3.47
C VAL A 80 6.13 -4.36 -3.57
N ARG A 81 6.65 -5.02 -4.61
CA ARG A 81 6.53 -6.48 -4.75
C ARG A 81 7.21 -7.21 -3.60
N ARG A 82 8.44 -6.82 -3.24
CA ARG A 82 9.19 -7.43 -2.14
C ARG A 82 8.53 -7.20 -0.80
N ASN A 83 8.05 -5.97 -0.56
CA ASN A 83 7.28 -5.63 0.63
C ASN A 83 6.09 -6.59 0.79
N ARG A 84 5.22 -6.68 -0.22
CA ARG A 84 4.02 -7.50 -0.16
C ARG A 84 4.29 -8.99 -0.05
N LEU A 85 5.37 -9.49 -0.64
CA LEU A 85 5.83 -10.88 -0.44
C LEU A 85 6.34 -11.09 0.98
N ALA A 86 7.06 -10.12 1.56
CA ALA A 86 7.50 -10.17 2.95
C ALA A 86 6.30 -10.20 3.91
N GLU A 87 5.27 -9.36 3.70
CA GLU A 87 4.04 -9.40 4.50
C GLU A 87 3.37 -10.78 4.47
N VAL A 88 3.25 -11.41 3.29
CA VAL A 88 2.70 -12.76 3.17
C VAL A 88 3.55 -13.78 3.91
N PHE A 89 4.87 -13.69 3.80
CA PHE A 89 5.81 -14.57 4.52
C PHE A 89 5.68 -14.41 6.03
N LEU A 90 5.66 -13.18 6.51
CA LEU A 90 5.53 -12.87 7.93
C LEU A 90 4.21 -13.40 8.52
N THR A 91 3.10 -13.27 7.78
CA THR A 91 1.79 -13.75 8.24
C THR A 91 1.65 -15.27 8.11
N GLN A 92 1.92 -15.83 6.93
CA GLN A 92 1.59 -17.23 6.66
C GLN A 92 2.62 -18.21 7.21
N ILE A 93 3.90 -17.84 7.25
CA ILE A 93 4.98 -18.74 7.66
C ILE A 93 5.40 -18.46 9.10
N LEU A 94 5.56 -17.19 9.49
CA LEU A 94 5.99 -16.83 10.84
C LEU A 94 4.80 -16.62 11.80
N GLY A 95 3.57 -16.51 11.29
CA GLY A 95 2.35 -16.39 12.10
C GLY A 95 2.19 -15.03 12.78
N LEU A 96 2.83 -13.98 12.28
CA LEU A 96 2.62 -12.64 12.82
C LEU A 96 1.19 -12.16 12.49
N PRO A 97 0.56 -11.39 13.39
CA PRO A 97 -0.73 -10.76 13.11
C PRO A 97 -0.67 -9.82 11.90
N TRP A 98 -1.72 -9.83 11.07
CA TRP A 98 -1.77 -9.02 9.85
C TRP A 98 -1.67 -7.50 10.08
N ASP A 99 -2.02 -7.05 11.26
CA ASP A 99 -1.96 -5.66 11.73
C ASP A 99 -0.59 -5.24 12.31
N GLU A 100 0.37 -6.18 12.37
CA GLU A 100 1.72 -5.93 12.88
C GLU A 100 2.83 -6.13 11.83
N VAL A 101 2.49 -6.64 10.63
CA VAL A 101 3.50 -7.06 9.66
C VAL A 101 4.07 -5.94 8.80
N TYR A 102 3.37 -4.80 8.68
CA TYR A 102 3.77 -3.72 7.78
C TYR A 102 5.18 -3.19 8.07
N GLU A 103 5.44 -2.80 9.32
CA GLU A 103 6.75 -2.25 9.70
C GLU A 103 7.89 -3.28 9.57
N GLU A 104 7.61 -4.56 9.84
CA GLU A 104 8.61 -5.62 9.68
C GLU A 104 8.87 -5.92 8.20
N ALA A 105 7.86 -5.85 7.35
CA ALA A 105 8.01 -6.00 5.90
C ALA A 105 8.85 -4.88 5.30
N CYS A 106 8.64 -3.62 5.71
CA CYS A 106 9.45 -2.47 5.30
C CYS A 106 10.93 -2.64 5.65
N ARG A 107 11.25 -3.25 6.78
CA ARG A 107 12.66 -3.54 7.15
C ARG A 107 13.27 -4.66 6.31
N LEU A 108 12.46 -5.62 5.85
CA LEU A 108 12.93 -6.77 5.11
C LEU A 108 13.08 -6.50 3.61
N GLU A 109 12.23 -5.70 3.00
CA GLU A 109 12.10 -5.55 1.54
C GLU A 109 13.42 -5.18 0.85
N HIS A 110 14.19 -4.28 1.46
CA HIS A 110 15.49 -3.83 0.93
C HIS A 110 16.58 -4.91 1.01
N ALA A 111 16.45 -5.87 1.94
CA ALA A 111 17.37 -6.97 2.10
C ALA A 111 17.04 -8.19 1.20
N ILE A 112 15.84 -8.22 0.59
CA ILE A 112 15.38 -9.30 -0.26
C ILE A 112 16.10 -9.23 -1.62
N SER A 113 17.05 -10.13 -1.86
CA SER A 113 17.67 -10.29 -3.18
C SER A 113 16.69 -10.98 -4.15
N SER A 114 16.91 -10.85 -5.46
CA SER A 114 16.09 -11.53 -6.48
C SER A 114 16.03 -13.06 -6.27
N ARG A 115 17.13 -13.67 -5.80
CA ARG A 115 17.15 -15.10 -5.46
C ARG A 115 16.26 -15.44 -4.27
N VAL A 116 16.22 -14.58 -3.25
CA VAL A 116 15.33 -14.76 -2.08
C VAL A 116 13.88 -14.53 -2.51
N GLU A 117 13.61 -13.52 -3.32
CA GLU A 117 12.29 -13.23 -3.87
C GLU A 117 11.70 -14.43 -4.64
N GLU A 118 12.48 -15.05 -5.55
CA GLU A 118 12.07 -16.26 -6.27
C GLU A 118 11.71 -17.42 -5.31
N ARG A 119 12.48 -17.57 -4.22
CA ARG A 119 12.21 -18.59 -3.22
C ARG A 119 10.97 -18.30 -2.39
N LEU A 120 10.77 -17.05 -2.02
CA LEU A 120 9.54 -16.62 -1.34
C LEU A 120 8.31 -16.94 -2.20
N VAL A 121 8.29 -16.55 -3.48
CA VAL A 121 7.20 -16.88 -4.40
C VAL A 121 6.94 -18.39 -4.44
N SER A 122 7.99 -19.19 -4.55
CA SER A 122 7.88 -20.65 -4.60
C SER A 122 7.29 -21.25 -3.32
N ILE A 123 7.72 -20.79 -2.14
CA ILE A 123 7.26 -21.30 -0.84
C ILE A 123 5.84 -20.84 -0.54
N LEU A 124 5.50 -19.61 -0.90
CA LEU A 124 4.20 -18.99 -0.65
C LEU A 124 3.12 -19.41 -1.67
N GLY A 125 3.47 -20.15 -2.72
CA GLY A 125 2.53 -20.64 -3.73
C GLY A 125 2.06 -19.55 -4.70
N ASP A 126 2.94 -18.62 -5.07
CA ASP A 126 2.66 -17.51 -6.00
C ASP A 126 1.44 -16.67 -5.57
N PRO A 127 1.51 -16.04 -4.38
CA PRO A 127 0.39 -15.27 -3.85
C PRO A 127 0.07 -14.08 -4.75
N LYS A 128 -1.21 -13.79 -4.95
CA LYS A 128 -1.67 -12.69 -5.80
C LYS A 128 -1.94 -11.41 -5.01
N PHE A 129 -2.17 -11.54 -3.70
CA PHE A 129 -2.51 -10.43 -2.81
C PHE A 129 -1.76 -10.58 -1.49
N CYS A 130 -1.37 -9.44 -0.92
CA CYS A 130 -0.83 -9.39 0.43
C CYS A 130 -1.94 -9.54 1.50
N PRO A 131 -1.62 -9.66 2.80
CA PRO A 131 -2.61 -9.78 3.86
C PRO A 131 -3.61 -8.61 3.91
N HIS A 132 -3.17 -7.41 3.54
CA HIS A 132 -3.99 -6.19 3.50
C HIS A 132 -4.88 -6.11 2.24
N GLY A 133 -4.75 -7.05 1.29
CA GLY A 133 -5.57 -7.17 0.09
C GLY A 133 -5.03 -6.44 -1.13
N HIS A 134 -3.84 -5.86 -1.06
CA HIS A 134 -3.23 -5.23 -2.22
C HIS A 134 -2.63 -6.27 -3.17
N PRO A 135 -2.81 -6.11 -4.49
CA PRO A 135 -2.28 -7.05 -5.46
C PRO A 135 -0.74 -7.03 -5.47
N ILE A 136 -0.12 -8.19 -5.45
CA ILE A 136 1.34 -8.33 -5.55
C ILE A 136 1.72 -8.16 -7.03
N PRO A 137 2.56 -7.17 -7.40
CA PRO A 137 3.02 -7.01 -8.76
C PRO A 137 3.64 -8.30 -9.30
N PRO A 138 3.39 -8.70 -10.56
CA PRO A 138 4.01 -9.88 -11.16
C PRO A 138 5.52 -9.71 -11.36
N ALA A 139 6.21 -10.79 -11.73
CA ALA A 139 7.67 -10.79 -11.89
C ALA A 139 8.17 -9.89 -13.02
N ASP A 140 7.34 -9.60 -14.02
CA ASP A 140 7.64 -8.67 -15.11
C ASP A 140 7.47 -7.20 -14.72
N LEU A 141 7.11 -6.93 -13.46
CA LEU A 141 6.92 -5.60 -12.87
C LEU A 141 5.83 -4.78 -13.57
N THR A 142 4.86 -5.41 -14.24
CA THR A 142 3.67 -4.71 -14.70
C THR A 142 2.84 -4.25 -13.50
N GLU A 143 2.25 -3.07 -13.61
CA GLU A 143 1.38 -2.57 -12.56
C GLU A 143 0.07 -3.35 -12.57
N PRO A 144 -0.32 -3.92 -11.40
CA PRO A 144 -1.62 -4.57 -11.30
C PRO A 144 -2.76 -3.54 -11.27
N ASP A 145 -3.87 -3.89 -11.88
CA ASP A 145 -5.09 -3.09 -11.81
C ASP A 145 -5.62 -2.97 -10.38
N ALA A 146 -6.24 -1.84 -10.07
CA ALA A 146 -6.97 -1.67 -8.82
C ALA A 146 -8.16 -2.64 -8.78
N VAL A 147 -8.35 -3.29 -7.64
CA VAL A 147 -9.42 -4.28 -7.45
C VAL A 147 -10.47 -3.74 -6.50
N GLY A 148 -11.73 -3.72 -6.96
CA GLY A 148 -12.88 -3.33 -6.14
C GLY A 148 -13.17 -1.84 -6.14
N GLN A 149 -14.03 -1.43 -5.21
CA GLN A 149 -14.45 -0.03 -5.02
C GLN A 149 -14.52 0.32 -3.54
N PRO A 150 -14.38 1.60 -3.16
CA PRO A 150 -14.55 2.03 -1.77
C PRO A 150 -15.94 1.69 -1.20
N ILE A 151 -16.01 1.33 0.09
CA ILE A 151 -17.31 1.15 0.79
C ILE A 151 -18.20 2.37 0.63
N ALA A 152 -17.61 3.57 0.61
CA ALA A 152 -18.34 4.82 0.44
C ALA A 152 -19.19 4.88 -0.84
N GLN A 153 -18.84 4.12 -1.88
CA GLN A 153 -19.53 4.07 -3.17
C GLN A 153 -20.68 3.04 -3.21
N LEU A 154 -20.72 2.09 -2.25
CA LEU A 154 -21.84 1.13 -2.18
C LEU A 154 -23.15 1.86 -1.82
N GLU A 155 -24.24 1.47 -2.43
CA GLU A 155 -25.57 1.95 -2.04
C GLU A 155 -26.07 1.28 -0.75
N VAL A 156 -27.06 1.90 -0.08
CA VAL A 156 -27.73 1.30 1.08
C VAL A 156 -28.37 -0.04 0.67
N GLY A 157 -28.16 -1.08 1.45
CA GLY A 157 -28.53 -2.46 1.11
C GLY A 157 -27.50 -3.20 0.26
N GLY A 158 -26.47 -2.50 -0.23
CA GLY A 158 -25.37 -3.11 -0.98
C GLY A 158 -24.56 -4.05 -0.11
N LYS A 159 -24.26 -5.26 -0.67
CA LYS A 159 -23.48 -6.31 -0.01
C LYS A 159 -22.19 -6.55 -0.76
N ALA A 160 -21.11 -6.71 -0.02
CA ALA A 160 -19.78 -6.90 -0.60
C ALA A 160 -18.86 -7.63 0.38
N LYS A 161 -17.66 -8.01 -0.07
CA LYS A 161 -16.58 -8.51 0.79
C LYS A 161 -15.50 -7.45 0.94
N LEU A 162 -15.01 -7.24 2.18
CA LEU A 162 -13.83 -6.42 2.40
C LEU A 162 -12.65 -7.04 1.63
N HIS A 163 -12.07 -6.25 0.72
CA HIS A 163 -10.98 -6.69 -0.15
C HIS A 163 -9.64 -6.17 0.32
N SER A 164 -9.51 -4.85 0.45
CA SER A 164 -8.26 -4.23 0.86
C SER A 164 -8.46 -3.08 1.85
N VAL A 165 -7.39 -2.85 2.61
CA VAL A 165 -7.29 -1.83 3.65
C VAL A 165 -5.95 -1.14 3.47
N THR A 166 -5.88 0.17 3.71
CA THR A 166 -4.61 0.90 3.67
C THR A 166 -3.66 0.40 4.76
N GLU A 167 -2.52 -0.17 4.35
CA GLU A 167 -1.54 -0.83 5.23
C GLU A 167 -0.68 0.11 6.08
N GLN A 168 -0.54 1.37 5.70
CA GLN A 168 0.37 2.34 6.32
C GLN A 168 -0.08 2.88 7.68
N MET A 169 -1.30 2.58 8.10
CA MET A 169 -1.88 3.08 9.35
C MET A 169 -2.02 1.94 10.36
N THR A 170 -0.94 1.61 11.05
CA THR A 170 -0.92 0.54 12.08
C THR A 170 -2.06 0.67 13.10
N GLU A 171 -2.39 1.89 13.54
CA GLU A 171 -3.52 2.11 14.44
C GLU A 171 -4.86 1.78 13.81
N LEU A 172 -5.03 2.05 12.51
CA LEU A 172 -6.22 1.68 11.77
C LEU A 172 -6.35 0.16 11.66
N LEU A 173 -5.26 -0.52 11.31
CA LEU A 173 -5.24 -1.98 11.21
C LEU A 173 -5.59 -2.64 12.55
N LYS A 174 -5.02 -2.15 13.66
CA LYS A 174 -5.38 -2.60 15.03
C LYS A 174 -6.84 -2.36 15.33
N TYR A 175 -7.37 -1.17 15.04
CA TYR A 175 -8.78 -0.88 15.22
C TYR A 175 -9.68 -1.84 14.43
N LEU A 176 -9.36 -2.12 13.17
CA LEU A 176 -10.12 -3.04 12.33
C LEU A 176 -10.03 -4.48 12.87
N SER A 177 -8.85 -4.89 13.36
CA SER A 177 -8.63 -6.17 14.01
C SER A 177 -9.51 -6.31 15.26
N ASP A 178 -9.53 -5.29 16.14
CA ASP A 178 -10.33 -5.27 17.38
C ASP A 178 -11.83 -5.39 17.12
N ILE A 179 -12.33 -4.72 16.09
CA ILE A 179 -13.75 -4.82 15.71
C ILE A 179 -14.06 -6.08 14.88
N GLY A 180 -13.05 -6.86 14.50
CA GLY A 180 -13.21 -8.09 13.71
C GLY A 180 -13.53 -7.85 12.23
N LEU A 181 -13.12 -6.70 11.68
CA LEU A 181 -13.30 -6.34 10.27
C LEU A 181 -12.00 -6.62 9.51
N GLN A 182 -11.90 -7.80 8.93
CA GLN A 182 -10.72 -8.29 8.22
C GLN A 182 -11.02 -8.57 6.76
N ARG A 183 -9.98 -8.72 5.94
CA ARG A 183 -10.11 -9.12 4.55
C ARG A 183 -10.99 -10.37 4.41
N GLY A 184 -11.91 -10.34 3.46
CA GLY A 184 -12.88 -11.41 3.24
C GLY A 184 -14.16 -11.32 4.07
N THR A 185 -14.24 -10.40 5.05
CA THR A 185 -15.46 -10.18 5.83
C THR A 185 -16.59 -9.69 4.91
N ALA A 186 -17.71 -10.42 4.91
CA ALA A 186 -18.92 -9.99 4.22
C ALA A 186 -19.57 -8.84 4.98
N ILE A 187 -19.85 -7.74 4.29
CA ILE A 187 -20.48 -6.54 4.84
C ILE A 187 -21.74 -6.17 4.08
N GLU A 188 -22.65 -5.46 4.73
CA GLU A 188 -23.80 -4.81 4.14
C GLU A 188 -23.83 -3.34 4.58
N VAL A 189 -24.02 -2.41 3.66
CA VAL A 189 -24.26 -1.00 3.99
C VAL A 189 -25.71 -0.85 4.45
N VAL A 190 -25.90 -0.54 5.74
CA VAL A 190 -27.26 -0.43 6.33
C VAL A 190 -27.79 0.97 6.25
N GLU A 191 -26.93 1.97 6.42
CA GLU A 191 -27.31 3.37 6.48
C GLU A 191 -26.15 4.27 6.05
N LYS A 192 -26.48 5.37 5.40
CA LYS A 192 -25.56 6.49 5.14
C LYS A 192 -26.16 7.75 5.74
N ALA A 193 -25.52 8.29 6.74
CA ALA A 193 -25.97 9.54 7.36
C ALA A 193 -25.81 10.70 6.35
N PRO A 194 -26.75 11.66 6.35
CA PRO A 194 -26.72 12.80 5.43
C PRO A 194 -25.51 13.72 5.67
N LEU A 195 -25.24 14.61 4.71
CA LEU A 195 -24.20 15.64 4.81
C LEU A 195 -22.78 15.10 5.02
N GLY A 196 -22.47 13.94 4.46
CA GLY A 196 -21.15 13.32 4.62
C GLY A 196 -20.92 12.71 6.01
N GLY A 197 -21.99 12.40 6.73
CA GLY A 197 -21.91 11.72 8.02
C GLY A 197 -21.44 10.26 7.91
N PRO A 198 -21.41 9.54 9.04
CA PRO A 198 -20.93 8.18 9.09
C PRO A 198 -21.78 7.22 8.24
N ILE A 199 -21.13 6.13 7.82
CA ILE A 199 -21.76 4.99 7.15
C ILE A 199 -21.88 3.85 8.15
N THR A 200 -23.08 3.32 8.33
CA THR A 200 -23.31 2.14 9.17
C THR A 200 -23.21 0.89 8.31
N ILE A 201 -22.29 0.00 8.66
CA ILE A 201 -22.12 -1.30 8.03
C ILE A 201 -22.57 -2.42 8.98
N ALA A 202 -23.12 -3.50 8.45
CA ALA A 202 -23.44 -4.72 9.18
C ALA A 202 -22.53 -5.85 8.73
N TYR A 203 -21.97 -6.61 9.68
CA TYR A 203 -21.16 -7.81 9.44
C TYR A 203 -21.13 -8.68 10.69
N GLY A 204 -21.05 -10.00 10.53
CA GLY A 204 -20.93 -10.94 11.65
C GLY A 204 -22.01 -10.78 12.73
N GLY A 205 -23.22 -10.32 12.36
CA GLY A 205 -24.32 -10.05 13.30
C GLY A 205 -24.18 -8.74 14.10
N ARG A 206 -23.19 -7.92 13.79
CA ARG A 206 -22.92 -6.61 14.44
C ARG A 206 -23.25 -5.46 13.49
N ARG A 207 -23.41 -4.26 14.05
CA ARG A 207 -23.51 -3.00 13.29
C ARG A 207 -22.42 -2.06 13.78
N GLN A 208 -21.69 -1.47 12.85
CA GLN A 208 -20.60 -0.54 13.15
C GLN A 208 -20.76 0.71 12.29
N ALA A 209 -20.78 1.87 12.93
CA ALA A 209 -20.66 3.15 12.24
C ALA A 209 -19.17 3.46 12.00
N ILE A 210 -18.83 3.75 10.77
CA ILE A 210 -17.48 4.18 10.35
C ILE A 210 -17.56 5.57 9.74
N SER A 211 -16.51 6.37 9.87
CA SER A 211 -16.46 7.69 9.25
C SER A 211 -16.48 7.56 7.72
N LEU A 212 -16.94 8.62 7.04
CA LEU A 212 -16.91 8.64 5.57
C LEU A 212 -15.46 8.49 5.04
N ASP A 213 -14.49 9.10 5.72
CA ASP A 213 -13.09 9.01 5.30
C ASP A 213 -12.53 7.60 5.47
N LEU A 214 -12.87 6.89 6.54
CA LEU A 214 -12.55 5.47 6.65
C LEU A 214 -13.24 4.64 5.57
N ALA A 215 -14.51 4.90 5.27
CA ALA A 215 -15.25 4.19 4.23
C ALA A 215 -14.69 4.40 2.81
N LYS A 216 -13.95 5.49 2.57
CA LYS A 216 -13.21 5.73 1.32
C LYS A 216 -11.92 4.91 1.24
N GLN A 217 -11.31 4.59 2.39
CA GLN A 217 -10.04 3.84 2.46
C GLN A 217 -10.23 2.33 2.47
N LEU A 218 -11.43 1.85 2.76
CA LEU A 218 -11.76 0.43 2.75
C LEU A 218 -12.33 0.03 1.40
N THR A 219 -11.64 -0.83 0.67
CA THR A 219 -12.07 -1.31 -0.64
C THR A 219 -12.81 -2.64 -0.51
N VAL A 220 -13.84 -2.82 -1.31
CA VAL A 220 -14.68 -4.03 -1.34
C VAL A 220 -14.84 -4.56 -2.74
N THR A 221 -15.11 -5.87 -2.84
CA THR A 221 -15.47 -6.57 -4.07
C THR A 221 -16.85 -7.18 -3.94
N GLU A 222 -17.46 -7.56 -5.04
CA GLU A 222 -18.73 -8.30 -5.06
C GLU A 222 -18.64 -9.58 -4.23
N LEU A 223 -19.82 -10.01 -3.71
CA LEU A 223 -19.95 -11.23 -2.90
C LEU A 223 -19.76 -12.49 -3.75
#